data_7a8e7c4c82a4c87bd40c0987276a0d5a
#
_entry.id   7a8e7c4c82a4c87bd40c0987276a0d5a
#
_cell.length_a   1.000
_cell.length_b   1.000
_cell.length_c   1.000
_cell.angle_alpha   90.00
_cell.angle_beta   90.00
_cell.angle_gamma   90.00
#
_symmetry.space_group_name_H-M   'P 1'
#
loop_
_entity.id
_entity.type
_entity.pdbx_description
1 polymer ?
#
loop_
_entity_poly.entity_id
_entity_poly.type
_entity_poly.pdbx_seq_one_letter_code
_entity_poly.pdbx_strand_id
1 'polypeptide(L)'
;MTKLAVVGATGLVGTKMLETLNRKNIPFDELVLFSSARSAGQEVEFQGKTYTVQELTDARASEHFDYVLMSAGGGTSEHFAPLFEKAGAIVIDNSSQWRMAEDIDLIVPEVNEPTFTRGIIANPNCSTIQSVVPLKVLQDAYGLKRVAYTTYQAVSGSGMKGKKDLAEGINGKAPEAYPHPIYNNVLPRSEEHTSELQS
;
A
#
# COMPACT_ATOMS: atom_id res chain seq x y z
N MET A 1 -4.94 -25.14 1.01
CA MET A 1 -4.82 -24.49 -0.32
C MET A 1 -4.91 -23.00 -0.07
N THR A 2 -3.80 -22.28 -0.28
CA THR A 2 -3.69 -20.85 0.08
C THR A 2 -4.17 -19.99 -1.08
N LYS A 3 -5.21 -19.21 -0.87
CA LYS A 3 -5.81 -18.31 -1.86
C LYS A 3 -5.40 -16.86 -1.52
N LEU A 4 -4.69 -16.23 -2.45
CA LEU A 4 -4.17 -14.86 -2.31
C LEU A 4 -4.90 -13.91 -3.26
N ALA A 5 -5.28 -12.74 -2.78
CA ALA A 5 -5.74 -11.64 -3.62
C ALA A 5 -4.76 -10.46 -3.59
N VAL A 6 -4.62 -9.78 -4.73
CA VAL A 6 -3.93 -8.47 -4.82
C VAL A 6 -4.91 -7.44 -5.35
N VAL A 7 -5.26 -6.47 -4.52
CA VAL A 7 -6.18 -5.38 -4.85
C VAL A 7 -5.37 -4.14 -5.27
N GLY A 8 -5.73 -3.57 -6.43
CA GLY A 8 -4.96 -2.51 -7.06
C GLY A 8 -3.78 -3.06 -7.89
N ALA A 9 -3.89 -4.28 -8.39
CA ALA A 9 -2.82 -5.03 -9.06
C ALA A 9 -2.19 -4.30 -10.26
N THR A 10 -2.95 -3.46 -10.96
CA THR A 10 -2.48 -2.66 -12.11
C THR A 10 -1.81 -1.34 -11.73
N GLY A 11 -1.83 -0.98 -10.44
CA GLY A 11 -1.18 0.21 -9.91
C GLY A 11 0.32 0.04 -9.71
N LEU A 12 1.04 1.15 -9.48
CA LEU A 12 2.50 1.13 -9.26
C LEU A 12 2.90 0.22 -8.09
N VAL A 13 2.19 0.31 -6.98
CA VAL A 13 2.49 -0.49 -5.79
C VAL A 13 2.03 -1.93 -5.98
N GLY A 14 0.84 -2.16 -6.58
CA GLY A 14 0.36 -3.51 -6.87
C GLY A 14 1.32 -4.30 -7.76
N THR A 15 1.88 -3.66 -8.80
CA THR A 15 2.93 -4.27 -9.62
C THR A 15 4.17 -4.63 -8.79
N LYS A 16 4.58 -3.77 -7.85
CA LYS A 16 5.71 -4.05 -6.95
C LYS A 16 5.41 -5.16 -5.93
N MET A 17 4.16 -5.29 -5.50
CA MET A 17 3.72 -6.43 -4.69
C MET A 17 3.90 -7.74 -5.46
N LEU A 18 3.44 -7.81 -6.70
CA LEU A 18 3.62 -8.99 -7.57
C LEU A 18 5.11 -9.31 -7.79
N GLU A 19 5.92 -8.31 -8.16
CA GLU A 19 7.38 -8.49 -8.29
C GLU A 19 8.00 -9.04 -7.00
N THR A 20 7.55 -8.58 -5.84
CA THR A 20 8.07 -9.00 -4.53
C THR A 20 7.62 -10.41 -4.17
N LEU A 21 6.36 -10.76 -4.42
CA LEU A 21 5.85 -12.13 -4.25
C LEU A 21 6.71 -13.12 -5.05
N ASN A 22 7.02 -12.79 -6.30
CA ASN A 22 7.87 -13.60 -7.15
C ASN A 22 9.31 -13.69 -6.61
N ARG A 23 9.92 -12.54 -6.30
CA ARG A 23 11.33 -12.48 -5.81
C ARG A 23 11.52 -13.22 -4.48
N LYS A 24 10.54 -13.19 -3.61
CA LYS A 24 10.57 -13.81 -2.29
C LYS A 24 10.08 -15.27 -2.31
N ASN A 25 9.62 -15.75 -3.45
CA ASN A 25 9.03 -17.10 -3.60
C ASN A 25 7.95 -17.38 -2.54
N ILE A 26 7.07 -16.40 -2.29
CA ILE A 26 5.97 -16.56 -1.33
C ILE A 26 5.01 -17.63 -1.86
N PRO A 27 4.77 -18.71 -1.11
CA PRO A 27 3.93 -19.80 -1.59
C PRO A 27 2.45 -19.44 -1.53
N PHE A 28 1.73 -19.74 -2.58
CA PHE A 28 0.27 -19.72 -2.66
C PHE A 28 -0.18 -20.70 -3.76
N ASP A 29 -1.43 -21.14 -3.68
CA ASP A 29 -2.00 -22.09 -4.65
C ASP A 29 -2.84 -21.38 -5.71
N GLU A 30 -3.57 -20.32 -5.32
CA GLU A 30 -4.42 -19.52 -6.19
C GLU A 30 -4.12 -18.04 -6.02
N LEU A 31 -4.06 -17.30 -7.14
CA LEU A 31 -3.88 -15.85 -7.17
C LEU A 31 -5.04 -15.20 -7.92
N VAL A 32 -5.66 -14.20 -7.30
CA VAL A 32 -6.69 -13.37 -7.93
C VAL A 32 -6.23 -11.91 -7.92
N LEU A 33 -6.31 -11.26 -9.08
CA LEU A 33 -5.92 -9.88 -9.26
C LEU A 33 -7.18 -9.00 -9.39
N PHE A 34 -7.31 -8.03 -8.50
CA PHE A 34 -8.42 -7.09 -8.51
C PHE A 34 -7.97 -5.67 -8.85
N SER A 35 -8.84 -4.94 -9.55
CA SER A 35 -8.70 -3.51 -9.78
C SER A 35 -10.08 -2.86 -9.96
N SER A 36 -10.12 -1.57 -10.34
CA SER A 36 -11.37 -0.89 -10.67
C SER A 36 -11.97 -1.42 -11.98
N ALA A 37 -13.26 -1.17 -12.22
CA ALA A 37 -13.96 -1.50 -13.47
C ALA A 37 -13.19 -1.04 -14.73
N ARG A 38 -12.51 0.11 -14.67
CA ARG A 38 -11.71 0.64 -15.79
C ARG A 38 -10.54 -0.26 -16.19
N SER A 39 -9.99 -1.01 -15.23
CA SER A 39 -8.82 -1.87 -15.44
C SER A 39 -9.19 -3.36 -15.47
N ALA A 40 -10.44 -3.70 -15.23
CA ALA A 40 -10.93 -5.06 -15.36
C ALA A 40 -10.80 -5.56 -16.82
N GLY A 41 -10.45 -6.82 -16.98
CA GLY A 41 -10.17 -7.44 -18.28
C GLY A 41 -8.73 -7.25 -18.78
N GLN A 42 -7.91 -6.44 -18.13
CA GLN A 42 -6.48 -6.36 -18.45
C GLN A 42 -5.78 -7.67 -18.09
N GLU A 43 -4.79 -8.03 -18.86
CA GLU A 43 -3.96 -9.21 -18.62
C GLU A 43 -2.65 -8.81 -17.93
N VAL A 44 -2.26 -9.60 -16.95
CA VAL A 44 -1.00 -9.44 -16.21
C VAL A 44 -0.24 -10.76 -16.25
N GLU A 45 0.97 -10.71 -16.78
CA GLU A 45 1.87 -11.85 -16.77
C GLU A 45 2.56 -11.96 -15.40
N PHE A 46 2.43 -13.14 -14.76
CA PHE A 46 3.06 -13.41 -13.48
C PHE A 46 3.47 -14.88 -13.38
N GLN A 47 4.75 -15.14 -13.09
CA GLN A 47 5.33 -16.51 -12.99
C GLN A 47 5.01 -17.40 -14.20
N GLY A 48 5.07 -16.83 -15.42
CA GLY A 48 4.83 -17.55 -16.67
C GLY A 48 3.36 -17.92 -16.93
N LYS A 49 2.44 -17.34 -16.17
CA LYS A 49 0.99 -17.48 -16.37
C LYS A 49 0.36 -16.10 -16.62
N THR A 50 -0.68 -16.09 -17.44
CA THR A 50 -1.50 -14.89 -17.69
C THR A 50 -2.67 -14.86 -16.71
N TYR A 51 -2.81 -13.78 -15.99
CA TYR A 51 -3.93 -13.52 -15.07
C TYR A 51 -4.80 -12.40 -15.61
N THR A 52 -6.09 -12.66 -15.74
CA THR A 52 -7.05 -11.60 -16.07
C THR A 52 -7.44 -10.83 -14.82
N VAL A 53 -7.23 -9.53 -14.82
CA VAL A 53 -7.62 -8.63 -13.73
C VAL A 53 -9.14 -8.55 -13.67
N GLN A 54 -9.68 -8.74 -12.47
CA GLN A 54 -11.12 -8.73 -12.21
C GLN A 54 -11.54 -7.41 -11.57
N GLU A 55 -12.79 -7.02 -11.79
CA GLU A 55 -13.37 -5.91 -11.07
C GLU A 55 -13.58 -6.29 -9.60
N LEU A 56 -13.17 -5.42 -8.68
CA LEU A 56 -13.47 -5.56 -7.28
C LEU A 56 -14.91 -5.12 -7.01
N THR A 57 -15.72 -6.04 -6.53
CA THR A 57 -17.12 -5.82 -6.14
C THR A 57 -17.38 -6.41 -4.75
N ASP A 58 -18.48 -6.01 -4.10
CA ASP A 58 -18.85 -6.52 -2.77
C ASP A 58 -19.01 -8.04 -2.78
N ALA A 59 -19.58 -8.59 -3.84
CA ALA A 59 -19.73 -10.03 -4.00
C ALA A 59 -18.37 -10.73 -4.03
N ARG A 60 -17.39 -10.17 -4.77
CA ARG A 60 -16.03 -10.72 -4.87
C ARG A 60 -15.25 -10.55 -3.58
N ALA A 61 -15.39 -9.42 -2.88
CA ALA A 61 -14.76 -9.19 -1.59
C ALA A 61 -15.33 -10.06 -0.46
N SER A 62 -16.53 -10.61 -0.67
CA SER A 62 -17.19 -11.55 0.26
C SER A 62 -16.85 -13.02 0.00
N GLU A 63 -16.04 -13.31 -1.04
CA GLU A 63 -15.50 -14.65 -1.25
C GLU A 63 -14.36 -14.93 -0.26
N HIS A 64 -14.13 -16.20 0.02
CA HIS A 64 -13.04 -16.61 0.90
C HIS A 64 -11.67 -16.41 0.22
N PHE A 65 -10.79 -15.71 0.92
CA PHE A 65 -9.35 -15.61 0.68
C PHE A 65 -8.61 -15.86 1.99
N ASP A 66 -7.42 -16.42 1.93
CA ASP A 66 -6.56 -16.53 3.12
C ASP A 66 -5.84 -15.20 3.36
N TYR A 67 -5.34 -14.59 2.29
CA TYR A 67 -4.62 -13.32 2.36
C TYR A 67 -5.06 -12.35 1.27
N VAL A 68 -5.11 -11.06 1.62
CA VAL A 68 -5.41 -9.98 0.69
C VAL A 68 -4.36 -8.87 0.84
N LEU A 69 -3.63 -8.57 -0.22
CA LEU A 69 -2.73 -7.43 -0.28
C LEU A 69 -3.46 -6.25 -0.93
N MET A 70 -3.67 -5.17 -0.18
CA MET A 70 -4.41 -4.00 -0.66
C MET A 70 -3.51 -2.80 -0.95
N SER A 71 -3.65 -2.25 -2.16
CA SER A 71 -3.01 -1.00 -2.59
C SER A 71 -3.89 -0.22 -3.57
N ALA A 72 -5.10 0.10 -3.16
CA ALA A 72 -6.10 0.75 -4.02
C ALA A 72 -6.60 2.11 -3.48
N GLY A 73 -5.91 2.66 -2.47
CA GLY A 73 -6.25 3.92 -1.82
C GLY A 73 -7.25 3.77 -0.66
N GLY A 74 -7.30 4.80 0.20
CA GLY A 74 -8.03 4.76 1.48
C GLY A 74 -9.52 4.44 1.32
N GLY A 75 -10.25 5.14 0.45
CA GLY A 75 -11.69 4.91 0.29
C GLY A 75 -12.04 3.50 -0.21
N THR A 76 -11.19 2.91 -1.07
CA THR A 76 -11.35 1.52 -1.49
C THR A 76 -11.07 0.57 -0.32
N SER A 77 -10.06 0.85 0.47
CA SER A 77 -9.73 0.04 1.64
C SER A 77 -10.81 0.14 2.72
N GLU A 78 -11.29 1.33 3.02
CA GLU A 78 -12.39 1.56 3.96
C GLU A 78 -13.62 0.70 3.66
N HIS A 79 -13.98 0.60 2.38
CA HIS A 79 -15.14 -0.17 1.95
C HIS A 79 -14.87 -1.68 1.90
N PHE A 80 -13.78 -2.11 1.28
CA PHE A 80 -13.58 -3.53 0.95
C PHE A 80 -12.79 -4.33 1.99
N ALA A 81 -11.87 -3.72 2.75
CA ALA A 81 -11.08 -4.46 3.74
C ALA A 81 -11.95 -5.15 4.80
N PRO A 82 -13.01 -4.50 5.34
CA PRO A 82 -13.93 -5.17 6.28
C PRO A 82 -14.73 -6.32 5.65
N LEU A 83 -15.01 -6.28 4.35
CA LEU A 83 -15.71 -7.38 3.66
C LEU A 83 -14.80 -8.60 3.55
N PHE A 84 -13.55 -8.43 3.15
CA PHE A 84 -12.55 -9.49 3.12
C PHE A 84 -12.29 -10.06 4.51
N GLU A 85 -12.12 -9.20 5.53
CA GLU A 85 -11.95 -9.61 6.92
C GLU A 85 -13.15 -10.47 7.39
N LYS A 86 -14.38 -10.03 7.14
CA LYS A 86 -15.60 -10.76 7.48
C LYS A 86 -15.69 -12.12 6.77
N ALA A 87 -15.14 -12.23 5.57
CA ALA A 87 -15.02 -13.48 4.82
C ALA A 87 -13.88 -14.39 5.32
N GLY A 88 -13.13 -13.96 6.34
CA GLY A 88 -12.07 -14.73 7.01
C GLY A 88 -10.67 -14.48 6.48
N ALA A 89 -10.46 -13.47 5.65
CA ALA A 89 -9.14 -13.13 5.15
C ALA A 89 -8.31 -12.31 6.16
N ILE A 90 -6.99 -12.49 6.11
CA ILE A 90 -6.04 -11.52 6.66
C ILE A 90 -5.74 -10.49 5.57
N VAL A 91 -6.12 -9.24 5.81
CA VAL A 91 -5.93 -8.12 4.90
C VAL A 91 -4.69 -7.33 5.30
N ILE A 92 -3.72 -7.21 4.40
CA ILE A 92 -2.53 -6.37 4.59
C ILE A 92 -2.72 -5.13 3.75
N ASP A 93 -3.05 -4.01 4.41
CA ASP A 93 -3.41 -2.77 3.74
C ASP A 93 -2.26 -1.76 3.70
N ASN A 94 -1.96 -1.29 2.49
CA ASN A 94 -0.91 -0.30 2.25
C ASN A 94 -1.44 1.14 2.15
N SER A 95 -2.74 1.35 2.36
CA SER A 95 -3.31 2.70 2.41
C SER A 95 -3.08 3.36 3.79
N SER A 96 -3.44 4.64 3.90
CA SER A 96 -3.40 5.34 5.19
C SER A 96 -4.64 5.10 6.05
N GLN A 97 -5.66 4.40 5.53
CA GLN A 97 -6.99 4.32 6.14
C GLN A 97 -6.98 3.81 7.58
N TRP A 98 -6.20 2.77 7.85
CA TRP A 98 -6.25 2.04 9.11
C TRP A 98 -5.10 2.37 10.08
N ARG A 99 -4.14 3.20 9.66
CA ARG A 99 -2.93 3.47 10.45
C ARG A 99 -3.18 4.10 11.82
N MET A 100 -4.30 4.81 11.96
CA MET A 100 -4.69 5.49 13.19
C MET A 100 -5.86 4.81 13.93
N ALA A 101 -6.30 3.65 13.45
CA ALA A 101 -7.34 2.87 14.11
C ALA A 101 -6.74 2.17 15.35
N GLU A 102 -7.37 2.36 16.51
CA GLU A 102 -6.86 1.82 17.79
C GLU A 102 -6.94 0.30 17.87
N ASP A 103 -7.82 -0.32 17.10
CA ASP A 103 -8.07 -1.76 17.07
C ASP A 103 -7.38 -2.49 15.92
N ILE A 104 -6.56 -1.78 15.12
CA ILE A 104 -5.84 -2.34 13.97
C ILE A 104 -4.33 -2.19 14.16
N ASP A 105 -3.63 -3.29 14.04
CA ASP A 105 -2.18 -3.34 14.20
C ASP A 105 -1.48 -2.59 13.05
N LEU A 106 -0.59 -1.66 13.39
CA LEU A 106 0.35 -1.02 12.47
C LEU A 106 1.68 -1.76 12.54
N ILE A 107 2.03 -2.51 11.48
CA ILE A 107 3.08 -3.53 11.56
C ILE A 107 4.24 -3.28 10.60
N VAL A 108 5.44 -3.39 11.16
CA VAL A 108 6.70 -3.65 10.46
C VAL A 108 7.31 -4.91 11.09
N PRO A 109 7.32 -6.05 10.41
CA PRO A 109 7.68 -7.35 11.02
C PRO A 109 9.06 -7.39 11.71
N GLU A 110 10.02 -6.56 11.23
CA GLU A 110 11.34 -6.42 11.84
C GLU A 110 11.34 -5.58 13.14
N VAL A 111 10.22 -4.90 13.43
CA VAL A 111 10.11 -3.95 14.54
C VAL A 111 9.13 -4.45 15.59
N ASN A 112 7.98 -4.92 15.16
CA ASN A 112 6.89 -5.37 16.03
C ASN A 112 6.10 -6.53 15.40
N GLU A 113 5.37 -7.24 16.24
CA GLU A 113 4.56 -8.39 15.84
C GLU A 113 3.07 -8.03 15.88
N PRO A 114 2.24 -8.58 14.98
CA PRO A 114 0.80 -8.39 15.03
C PRO A 114 0.17 -9.12 16.21
N THR A 115 -0.82 -8.50 16.82
CA THR A 115 -1.65 -9.12 17.86
C THR A 115 -2.82 -9.91 17.27
N PHE A 116 -3.15 -9.64 16.01
CA PHE A 116 -4.32 -10.19 15.28
C PHE A 116 -5.66 -9.97 16.01
N THR A 117 -5.81 -8.83 16.68
CA THR A 117 -7.10 -8.42 17.25
C THR A 117 -8.16 -8.28 16.17
N ARG A 118 -7.74 -7.79 15.00
CA ARG A 118 -8.52 -7.72 13.77
C ARG A 118 -7.83 -8.49 12.65
N GLY A 119 -8.57 -8.90 11.65
CA GLY A 119 -8.06 -9.49 10.41
C GLY A 119 -7.45 -8.48 9.44
N ILE A 120 -7.41 -7.18 9.80
CA ILE A 120 -6.77 -6.12 9.02
C ILE A 120 -5.46 -5.74 9.69
N ILE A 121 -4.39 -5.64 8.91
CA ILE A 121 -3.07 -5.18 9.31
C ILE A 121 -2.74 -3.95 8.48
N ALA A 122 -2.44 -2.83 9.13
CA ALA A 122 -2.02 -1.61 8.46
C ALA A 122 -0.50 -1.63 8.21
N ASN A 123 -0.10 -1.25 7.00
CA ASN A 123 1.29 -1.05 6.63
C ASN A 123 1.64 0.44 6.79
N PRO A 124 2.75 0.81 7.47
CA PRO A 124 3.12 2.21 7.67
C PRO A 124 3.41 2.97 6.38
N ASN A 125 3.53 4.29 6.51
CA ASN A 125 4.01 5.15 5.43
C ASN A 125 5.35 4.66 4.88
N CYS A 126 5.56 4.81 3.56
CA CYS A 126 6.75 4.31 2.87
C CYS A 126 8.08 4.87 3.41
N SER A 127 8.11 6.10 3.88
CA SER A 127 9.30 6.69 4.50
C SER A 127 9.49 6.19 5.92
N THR A 128 8.40 6.00 6.67
CA THR A 128 8.43 5.43 8.02
C THR A 128 8.97 4.02 8.00
N ILE A 129 8.40 3.13 7.18
CA ILE A 129 8.78 1.71 7.16
C ILE A 129 10.27 1.50 6.83
N GLN A 130 10.84 2.34 5.96
CA GLN A 130 12.26 2.28 5.63
C GLN A 130 13.16 2.71 6.79
N SER A 131 12.72 3.67 7.61
CA SER A 131 13.52 4.27 8.66
C SER A 131 13.44 3.51 9.98
N VAL A 132 12.29 2.91 10.31
CA VAL A 132 12.10 2.25 11.61
C VAL A 132 12.90 0.96 11.75
N VAL A 133 13.20 0.26 10.66
CA VAL A 133 14.01 -0.97 10.70
C VAL A 133 15.42 -0.70 11.22
N PRO A 134 16.23 0.22 10.66
CA PRO A 134 17.52 0.56 11.24
C PRO A 134 17.41 1.24 12.60
N LEU A 135 16.34 2.02 12.85
CA LEU A 135 16.13 2.63 14.16
C LEU A 135 15.84 1.60 15.24
N LYS A 136 15.15 0.50 14.93
CA LYS A 136 14.95 -0.60 15.87
C LYS A 136 16.27 -1.19 16.35
N VAL A 137 17.20 -1.42 15.45
CA VAL A 137 18.55 -1.91 15.78
C VAL A 137 19.29 -0.94 16.70
N LEU A 138 19.21 0.36 16.41
CA LEU A 138 19.81 1.40 17.25
C LEU A 138 19.11 1.53 18.60
N GLN A 139 17.78 1.40 18.63
CA GLN A 139 17.01 1.40 19.86
C GLN A 139 17.43 0.24 20.79
N ASP A 140 17.57 -0.96 20.23
CA ASP A 140 17.93 -2.15 21.01
C ASP A 140 19.36 -2.09 21.52
N ALA A 141 20.29 -1.53 20.75
CA ALA A 141 21.69 -1.46 21.11
C ALA A 141 22.02 -0.31 22.08
N TYR A 142 21.37 0.85 21.93
CA TYR A 142 21.79 2.09 22.59
C TYR A 142 20.67 2.83 23.32
N GLY A 143 19.42 2.51 23.07
CA GLY A 143 18.27 3.25 23.59
C GLY A 143 18.11 4.62 22.95
N LEU A 144 17.17 4.79 22.01
CA LEU A 144 16.89 6.05 21.36
C LEU A 144 16.08 6.96 22.29
N LYS A 145 16.50 8.23 22.44
CA LYS A 145 15.77 9.24 23.21
C LYS A 145 14.99 10.20 22.33
N ARG A 146 15.46 10.43 21.12
CA ARG A 146 14.87 11.38 20.19
C ARG A 146 15.32 11.06 18.77
N VAL A 147 14.37 11.16 17.82
CA VAL A 147 14.63 11.10 16.38
C VAL A 147 14.02 12.34 15.75
N ALA A 148 14.78 13.00 14.86
CA ALA A 148 14.28 14.10 14.02
C ALA A 148 14.33 13.65 12.57
N TYR A 149 13.20 13.80 11.86
CA TYR A 149 13.08 13.44 10.45
C TYR A 149 13.06 14.67 9.56
N THR A 150 13.86 14.65 8.49
CA THR A 150 13.71 15.54 7.34
C THR A 150 13.75 14.67 6.10
N THR A 151 12.69 14.62 5.34
CA THR A 151 12.54 13.71 4.20
C THR A 151 12.28 14.44 2.90
N TYR A 152 12.86 13.92 1.82
CA TYR A 152 12.54 14.31 0.45
C TYR A 152 11.91 13.09 -0.25
N GLN A 153 10.63 13.21 -0.60
CA GLN A 153 9.86 12.10 -1.13
C GLN A 153 9.58 12.29 -2.63
N ALA A 154 9.71 11.21 -3.39
CA ALA A 154 9.42 11.20 -4.81
C ALA A 154 7.91 11.21 -5.07
N VAL A 155 7.52 11.69 -6.25
CA VAL A 155 6.12 11.76 -6.70
C VAL A 155 5.44 10.40 -6.86
N SER A 156 6.19 9.31 -6.85
CA SER A 156 5.65 7.95 -6.99
C SER A 156 4.65 7.57 -5.90
N GLY A 157 4.78 8.15 -4.70
CA GLY A 157 3.82 7.98 -3.61
C GLY A 157 2.42 8.51 -3.93
N SER A 158 2.32 9.51 -4.81
CA SER A 158 1.04 10.04 -5.32
C SER A 158 0.48 9.23 -6.51
N GLY A 159 1.08 8.08 -6.82
CA GLY A 159 0.64 7.17 -7.86
C GLY A 159 0.85 7.72 -9.28
N MET A 160 0.00 7.25 -10.21
CA MET A 160 0.11 7.63 -11.63
C MET A 160 -0.15 9.12 -11.86
N LYS A 161 -1.02 9.76 -11.07
CA LYS A 161 -1.30 11.20 -11.19
C LYS A 161 -0.05 12.03 -10.89
N GLY A 162 0.65 11.73 -9.80
CA GLY A 162 1.90 12.43 -9.45
C GLY A 162 2.99 12.24 -10.51
N LYS A 163 3.14 11.03 -11.07
CA LYS A 163 4.06 10.80 -12.19
C LYS A 163 3.69 11.59 -13.43
N LYS A 164 2.39 11.68 -13.75
CA LYS A 164 1.88 12.47 -14.86
C LYS A 164 2.20 13.95 -14.67
N ASP A 165 1.91 14.51 -13.49
CA ASP A 165 2.21 15.91 -13.17
C ASP A 165 3.70 16.25 -13.33
N LEU A 166 4.58 15.33 -12.89
CA LEU A 166 6.02 15.50 -13.08
C LEU A 166 6.40 15.49 -14.56
N ALA A 167 5.90 14.53 -15.34
CA ALA A 167 6.26 14.36 -16.74
C ALA A 167 5.69 15.48 -17.64
N GLU A 168 4.47 15.92 -17.38
CA GLU A 168 3.79 16.97 -18.15
C GLU A 168 4.19 18.38 -17.71
N GLY A 169 4.64 18.53 -16.45
CA GLY A 169 5.12 19.80 -15.89
C GLY A 169 6.31 20.38 -16.63
N ILE A 170 7.15 19.56 -17.26
CA ILE A 170 8.25 20.02 -18.14
C ILE A 170 7.75 20.85 -19.31
N ASN A 171 6.51 20.60 -19.75
CA ASN A 171 5.85 21.32 -20.84
C ASN A 171 4.92 22.43 -20.32
N GLY A 172 5.01 22.80 -19.02
CA GLY A 172 4.21 23.85 -18.42
C GLY A 172 2.73 23.50 -18.19
N LYS A 173 2.34 22.22 -18.24
CA LYS A 173 0.97 21.81 -17.97
C LYS A 173 0.63 21.98 -16.48
N ALA A 174 -0.59 22.43 -16.21
CA ALA A 174 -1.09 22.56 -14.85
C ALA A 174 -1.18 21.20 -14.14
N PRO A 175 -0.82 21.13 -12.86
CA PRO A 175 -0.86 19.89 -12.10
C PRO A 175 -2.30 19.44 -11.79
N GLU A 176 -2.51 18.13 -11.70
CA GLU A 176 -3.78 17.50 -11.32
C GLU A 176 -3.74 16.90 -9.90
N ALA A 177 -2.55 16.44 -9.47
CA ALA A 177 -2.35 15.78 -8.17
C ALA A 177 -1.82 16.73 -7.08
N TYR A 178 -1.19 17.83 -7.48
CA TYR A 178 -0.54 18.77 -6.57
C TYR A 178 -1.13 20.18 -6.69
N PRO A 179 -1.09 20.98 -5.62
CA PRO A 179 -1.57 22.37 -5.66
C PRO A 179 -0.68 23.29 -6.50
N HIS A 180 0.57 22.88 -6.74
CA HIS A 180 1.56 23.62 -7.53
C HIS A 180 2.35 22.68 -8.42
N PRO A 181 2.97 23.18 -9.53
CA PRO A 181 3.85 22.36 -10.37
C PRO A 181 4.96 21.70 -9.56
N ILE A 182 5.10 20.39 -9.72
CA ILE A 182 6.13 19.59 -9.02
C ILE A 182 7.41 19.47 -9.85
N TYR A 183 7.37 19.72 -11.17
CA TYR A 183 8.54 19.70 -12.02
C TYR A 183 9.55 20.75 -11.56
N ASN A 184 10.80 20.34 -11.35
CA ASN A 184 11.89 21.17 -10.84
C ASN A 184 11.52 21.99 -9.59
N ASN A 185 10.72 21.39 -8.70
CA ASN A 185 10.19 22.05 -7.52
C ASN A 185 10.15 21.09 -6.32
N VAL A 186 10.07 21.66 -5.12
CA VAL A 186 9.85 20.97 -3.86
C VAL A 186 8.63 21.57 -3.20
N LEU A 187 7.64 20.76 -2.92
CA LEU A 187 6.42 21.19 -2.23
C LEU A 187 6.55 20.79 -0.75
N PRO A 188 6.69 21.77 0.15
CA PRO A 188 6.77 21.48 1.58
C PRO A 188 5.43 20.97 2.09
N ARG A 189 5.48 19.95 2.95
CA ARG A 189 4.34 19.45 3.73
C ARG A 189 4.76 19.40 5.18
N SER A 190 3.89 19.85 6.08
CA SER A 190 4.07 19.66 7.50
C SER A 190 3.28 18.46 7.99
N GLU A 191 3.73 17.86 9.06
CA GLU A 191 3.07 16.72 9.71
C GLU A 191 1.68 17.07 10.25
N GLU A 192 1.45 18.31 10.62
CA GLU A 192 0.17 18.80 11.12
C GLU A 192 -1.00 18.63 10.13
N HIS A 193 -0.68 18.38 8.85
CA HIS A 193 -1.66 18.21 7.78
C HIS A 193 -1.68 16.80 7.19
N THR A 194 -0.91 15.86 7.75
CA THR A 194 -0.86 14.48 7.27
C THR A 194 -1.10 13.52 8.42
N SER A 195 -2.27 12.90 8.47
CA SER A 195 -2.56 11.75 9.33
C SER A 195 -1.60 10.57 9.15
N GLU A 196 -0.67 10.67 8.23
CA GLU A 196 0.27 9.62 7.81
C GLU A 196 1.56 9.57 8.64
N LEU A 197 1.80 10.55 9.51
CA LEU A 197 3.07 10.69 10.21
C LEU A 197 2.96 10.50 11.73
N GLN A 198 1.80 10.07 12.19
CA GLN A 198 1.55 9.78 13.61
C GLN A 198 1.68 8.30 13.90
N SER A 199 2.77 7.71 13.55
CA SER A 199 3.08 6.34 13.98
C SER A 199 4.40 6.27 14.72
#